data_ed81fb20deaa692d3ac92724a939cfab
#
_entry.id   ed81fb20deaa692d3ac92724a939cfab
#
_cell.length_a   1.000
_cell.length_b   1.000
_cell.length_c   1.000
_cell.angle_alpha   90.00
_cell.angle_beta   90.00
_cell.angle_gamma   90.00
#
_symmetry.space_group_name_H-M   'P 1'
#
loop_
_entity.id
_entity.type
_entity.pdbx_description
1 polymer ?
#
loop_
_entity_poly.entity_id
_entity_poly.type
_entity_poly.pdbx_seq_one_letter_code
_entity_poly.pdbx_strand_id
1 'polypeptide(L)'
;ARQYLRAAQISVALARHIRKLGYSARAHISDSNYQIMLPPVAQDAGLGEVGRLGYLISRKYGPRVRLGGVTTNLPLVIDDPKPFGVQDFCRSCNKCAINCPSNAIPFGEKTEVRGVEKWQLDVEKCLYTWRVFGTDCGLCMKVCPYSHPPTLVHNLVRRAIRRSPFARWLAVRADDLFYGRDQV
;
A
#
# COMPACT_ATOMS: atom_id res chain seq x y z
N ALA A 1 -16.68 -3.25 1.44
CA ALA A 1 -17.19 -3.92 2.64
C ALA A 1 -16.71 -5.38 2.76
N ARG A 2 -16.95 -6.27 1.78
CA ARG A 2 -16.66 -7.72 1.87
C ARG A 2 -15.21 -8.07 2.23
N GLN A 3 -14.22 -7.35 1.69
CA GLN A 3 -12.80 -7.64 1.95
C GLN A 3 -12.35 -7.17 3.34
N TYR A 4 -12.95 -6.10 3.86
CA TYR A 4 -12.73 -5.68 5.24
C TYR A 4 -13.25 -6.74 6.22
N LEU A 5 -14.45 -7.25 5.99
CA LEU A 5 -15.03 -8.32 6.81
C LEU A 5 -14.14 -9.59 6.80
N ARG A 6 -13.62 -9.99 5.63
CA ARG A 6 -12.72 -11.14 5.54
C ARG A 6 -11.42 -10.93 6.30
N ALA A 7 -10.79 -9.75 6.18
CA ALA A 7 -9.58 -9.44 6.92
C ALA A 7 -9.84 -9.48 8.44
N ALA A 8 -10.98 -8.94 8.89
CA ALA A 8 -11.39 -9.00 10.29
C ALA A 8 -11.59 -10.44 10.77
N GLN A 9 -12.33 -11.27 10.02
CA GLN A 9 -12.56 -12.67 10.34
C GLN A 9 -11.26 -13.46 10.50
N ILE A 10 -10.30 -13.28 9.56
CA ILE A 10 -8.99 -13.94 9.59
C ILE A 10 -8.20 -13.50 10.83
N SER A 11 -8.12 -12.20 11.09
CA SER A 11 -7.35 -11.67 12.23
C SER A 11 -7.94 -12.13 13.57
N VAL A 12 -9.26 -12.14 13.70
CA VAL A 12 -9.94 -12.61 14.92
C VAL A 12 -9.76 -14.12 15.11
N ALA A 13 -9.89 -14.90 14.04
CA ALA A 13 -9.67 -16.35 14.10
C ALA A 13 -8.23 -16.69 14.50
N LEU A 14 -7.24 -16.00 13.93
CA LEU A 14 -5.83 -16.16 14.27
C LEU A 14 -5.56 -15.80 15.73
N ALA A 15 -6.04 -14.63 16.19
CA ALA A 15 -5.87 -14.22 17.58
C ALA A 15 -6.53 -15.20 18.56
N ARG A 16 -7.69 -15.76 18.21
CA ARG A 16 -8.35 -16.79 19.00
C ARG A 16 -7.52 -18.09 19.06
N HIS A 17 -6.94 -18.49 17.94
CA HIS A 17 -6.08 -19.67 17.88
C HIS A 17 -4.84 -19.51 18.76
N ILE A 18 -4.14 -18.36 18.67
CA ILE A 18 -2.97 -18.06 19.49
C ILE A 18 -3.31 -18.08 20.99
N ARG A 19 -4.47 -17.52 21.37
CA ARG A 19 -4.93 -17.58 22.77
C ARG A 19 -5.18 -19.01 23.26
N LYS A 20 -5.67 -19.90 22.40
CA LYS A 20 -5.83 -21.34 22.74
C LYS A 20 -4.49 -22.05 22.96
N LEU A 21 -3.40 -21.53 22.39
CA LEU A 21 -2.05 -22.01 22.65
C LEU A 21 -1.44 -21.48 23.95
N GLY A 22 -2.19 -20.67 24.71
CA GLY A 22 -1.75 -20.11 26.01
C GLY A 22 -1.06 -18.75 25.91
N TYR A 23 -0.99 -18.11 24.73
CA TYR A 23 -0.35 -16.81 24.55
C TYR A 23 -1.38 -15.69 24.47
N SER A 24 -0.97 -14.48 24.85
CA SER A 24 -1.78 -13.29 24.65
C SER A 24 -1.83 -12.94 23.17
N ALA A 25 -3.00 -12.55 22.68
CA ALA A 25 -3.16 -12.11 21.29
C ALA A 25 -4.32 -11.13 21.14
N ARG A 26 -4.11 -10.08 20.32
CA ARG A 26 -5.11 -9.07 19.98
C ARG A 26 -5.19 -8.89 18.46
N ALA A 27 -6.39 -9.03 17.91
CA ALA A 27 -6.65 -8.73 16.51
C ALA A 27 -6.76 -7.22 16.30
N HIS A 28 -6.11 -6.71 15.25
CA HIS A 28 -6.24 -5.35 14.73
C HIS A 28 -7.06 -5.41 13.45
N ILE A 29 -8.29 -4.95 13.54
CA ILE A 29 -9.24 -4.96 12.44
C ILE A 29 -9.54 -3.54 12.01
N SER A 30 -9.91 -3.38 10.75
CA SER A 30 -10.37 -2.12 10.19
C SER A 30 -11.53 -1.56 11.02
N ASP A 31 -11.64 -0.25 11.08
CA ASP A 31 -12.55 0.49 11.93
C ASP A 31 -11.85 1.05 13.19
N SER A 32 -12.52 1.35 14.24
CA SER A 32 -11.97 2.01 15.44
C SER A 32 -10.99 1.17 16.28
N ASN A 33 -10.66 -0.04 15.85
CA ASN A 33 -9.92 -1.01 16.69
C ASN A 33 -8.42 -1.17 16.34
N TYR A 34 -7.86 -0.23 15.57
CA TYR A 34 -6.42 -0.17 15.33
C TYR A 34 -5.67 0.45 16.52
N GLN A 35 -4.60 -0.19 16.94
CA GLN A 35 -3.59 0.41 17.81
C GLN A 35 -2.21 0.49 17.17
N ILE A 36 -2.07 -0.09 15.98
CA ILE A 36 -0.83 -0.10 15.19
C ILE A 36 -1.12 0.30 13.75
N MET A 37 -0.16 0.94 13.12
CA MET A 37 -0.22 1.26 11.68
C MET A 37 0.19 0.03 10.88
N LEU A 38 -0.76 -0.65 10.24
CA LEU A 38 -0.52 -1.90 9.51
C LEU A 38 0.36 -1.76 8.26
N PRO A 39 0.33 -0.69 7.45
CA PRO A 39 1.18 -0.60 6.26
C PRO A 39 2.68 -0.68 6.54
N PRO A 40 3.28 0.08 7.50
CA PRO A 40 4.68 -0.08 7.83
C PRO A 40 5.01 -1.46 8.43
N VAL A 41 4.16 -1.98 9.33
CA VAL A 41 4.35 -3.32 9.89
C VAL A 41 4.37 -4.40 8.79
N ALA A 42 3.48 -4.29 7.80
CA ALA A 42 3.45 -5.20 6.67
C ALA A 42 4.67 -5.05 5.74
N GLN A 43 5.25 -3.87 5.64
CA GLN A 43 6.52 -3.64 4.95
C GLN A 43 7.67 -4.33 5.68
N ASP A 44 7.77 -4.16 6.99
CA ASP A 44 8.79 -4.80 7.81
C ASP A 44 8.69 -6.32 7.78
N ALA A 45 7.46 -6.86 7.71
CA ALA A 45 7.19 -8.27 7.50
C ALA A 45 7.43 -8.77 6.05
N GLY A 46 7.99 -7.93 5.16
CA GLY A 46 8.33 -8.33 3.78
C GLY A 46 7.15 -8.54 2.84
N LEU A 47 5.93 -8.10 3.20
CA LEU A 47 4.72 -8.28 2.39
C LEU A 47 4.64 -7.31 1.20
N GLY A 48 5.42 -6.22 1.24
CA GLY A 48 5.45 -5.21 0.21
C GLY A 48 6.27 -3.98 0.60
N GLU A 49 6.06 -2.87 -0.10
CA GLU A 49 6.65 -1.57 0.21
C GLU A 49 5.55 -0.51 0.26
N VAL A 50 5.66 0.43 1.17
CA VAL A 50 4.74 1.59 1.23
C VAL A 50 5.10 2.55 0.11
N GLY A 51 4.15 2.80 -0.80
CA GLY A 51 4.35 3.72 -1.92
C GLY A 51 3.99 5.17 -1.59
N ARG A 52 4.17 6.07 -2.58
CA ARG A 52 3.78 7.50 -2.50
C ARG A 52 2.33 7.71 -2.06
N LEU A 53 1.44 6.83 -2.47
CA LEU A 53 0.02 6.88 -2.11
C LEU A 53 -0.27 6.53 -0.64
N GLY A 54 0.75 6.22 0.18
CA GLY A 54 0.63 5.92 1.60
C GLY A 54 0.13 4.51 1.94
N TYR A 55 -0.18 3.69 0.95
CA TYR A 55 -0.60 2.29 1.15
C TYR A 55 0.52 1.31 0.84
N LEU A 56 0.42 0.10 1.40
CA LEU A 56 1.29 -1.01 1.04
C LEU A 56 1.04 -1.42 -0.42
N ILE A 57 2.10 -1.53 -1.20
CA ILE A 57 2.10 -2.09 -2.54
C ILE A 57 2.68 -3.49 -2.46
N SER A 58 1.85 -4.50 -2.61
CA SER A 58 2.27 -5.90 -2.64
C SER A 58 2.77 -6.30 -4.01
N ARG A 59 3.66 -7.32 -4.07
CA ARG A 59 4.24 -7.79 -5.35
C ARG A 59 3.20 -8.32 -6.33
N LYS A 60 2.17 -9.00 -5.83
CA LYS A 60 1.18 -9.69 -6.67
C LYS A 60 -0.03 -8.81 -7.00
N TYR A 61 -0.52 -8.06 -6.01
CA TYR A 61 -1.81 -7.37 -6.12
C TYR A 61 -1.67 -5.84 -6.14
N GLY A 62 -0.42 -5.32 -6.08
CA GLY A 62 -0.18 -3.89 -5.96
C GLY A 62 -0.81 -3.32 -4.68
N PRO A 63 -1.38 -2.12 -4.72
CA PRO A 63 -2.03 -1.50 -3.56
C PRO A 63 -3.45 -2.04 -3.28
N ARG A 64 -3.96 -2.97 -4.10
CA ARG A 64 -5.31 -3.53 -3.98
C ARG A 64 -5.38 -4.65 -2.95
N VAL A 65 -4.87 -4.40 -1.75
CA VAL A 65 -4.90 -5.33 -0.62
C VAL A 65 -5.59 -4.70 0.59
N ARG A 66 -6.11 -5.55 1.46
CA ARG A 66 -6.55 -5.16 2.80
C ARG A 66 -5.69 -5.90 3.79
N LEU A 67 -5.18 -5.17 4.77
CA LEU A 67 -4.30 -5.69 5.81
C LEU A 67 -5.13 -6.00 7.04
N GLY A 68 -4.76 -7.07 7.71
CA GLY A 68 -5.19 -7.41 9.05
C GLY A 68 -3.96 -7.82 9.84
N GLY A 69 -3.94 -7.64 11.13
CA GLY A 69 -2.81 -7.97 11.98
C GLY A 69 -3.23 -8.51 13.32
N VAL A 70 -2.30 -9.21 13.95
CA VAL A 70 -2.44 -9.69 15.33
C VAL A 70 -1.17 -9.33 16.09
N THR A 71 -1.30 -8.65 17.22
CA THR A 71 -0.19 -8.52 18.19
C THR A 71 -0.24 -9.67 19.18
N THR A 72 0.92 -10.22 19.54
CA THR A 72 1.02 -11.37 20.44
C THR A 72 2.38 -11.39 21.14
N ASN A 73 2.45 -12.11 22.25
CA ASN A 73 3.70 -12.47 22.93
C ASN A 73 4.17 -13.89 22.56
N LEU A 74 3.53 -14.55 21.58
CA LEU A 74 4.01 -15.81 21.04
C LEU A 74 5.40 -15.60 20.43
N PRO A 75 6.42 -16.39 20.80
CA PRO A 75 7.74 -16.32 20.17
C PRO A 75 7.62 -16.75 18.71
N LEU A 76 7.95 -15.83 17.80
CA LEU A 76 7.88 -16.01 16.36
C LEU A 76 9.25 -15.75 15.73
N VAL A 77 9.51 -16.42 14.62
CA VAL A 77 10.62 -16.07 13.74
C VAL A 77 10.24 -14.79 12.99
N ILE A 78 11.11 -13.79 13.05
CA ILE A 78 10.86 -12.48 12.43
C ILE A 78 11.26 -12.55 10.96
N ASP A 79 10.37 -12.11 10.08
CA ASP A 79 10.68 -11.93 8.66
C ASP A 79 11.45 -10.62 8.43
N ASP A 80 12.27 -10.60 7.37
CA ASP A 80 12.98 -9.40 6.95
C ASP A 80 12.20 -8.62 5.89
N PRO A 81 12.35 -7.28 5.83
CA PRO A 81 11.84 -6.46 4.75
C PRO A 81 12.37 -6.95 3.40
N LYS A 82 11.49 -7.05 2.40
CA LYS A 82 11.84 -7.55 1.05
C LYS A 82 11.54 -6.49 -0.02
N PRO A 83 12.38 -5.44 -0.16
CA PRO A 83 12.17 -4.39 -1.13
C PRO A 83 12.19 -4.94 -2.57
N PHE A 84 11.38 -4.36 -3.45
CA PHE A 84 11.31 -4.74 -4.85
C PHE A 84 11.20 -3.55 -5.81
N GLY A 85 11.60 -2.36 -5.35
CA GLY A 85 11.81 -1.18 -6.17
C GLY A 85 10.60 -0.25 -6.28
N VAL A 86 9.61 -0.37 -5.42
CA VAL A 86 8.45 0.54 -5.37
C VAL A 86 8.88 1.96 -5.03
N GLN A 87 9.75 2.11 -4.04
CA GLN A 87 10.21 3.41 -3.57
C GLN A 87 10.87 4.21 -4.70
N ASP A 88 11.77 3.58 -5.44
CA ASP A 88 12.44 4.20 -6.58
C ASP A 88 11.49 4.51 -7.74
N PHE A 89 10.57 3.59 -8.03
CA PHE A 89 9.57 3.80 -9.07
C PHE A 89 8.65 4.98 -8.72
N CYS A 90 8.21 5.08 -7.48
CA CYS A 90 7.34 6.15 -7.01
C CYS A 90 7.98 7.54 -7.10
N ARG A 91 9.33 7.66 -7.04
CA ARG A 91 10.02 8.93 -7.27
C ARG A 91 9.75 9.50 -8.67
N SER A 92 9.65 8.64 -9.66
CA SER A 92 9.47 9.02 -11.07
C SER A 92 8.02 9.04 -11.53
N CYS A 93 7.13 8.27 -10.89
CA CYS A 93 5.80 7.98 -11.42
C CYS A 93 4.78 9.12 -11.22
N ASN A 94 4.61 9.66 -10.02
CA ASN A 94 3.64 10.70 -9.64
C ASN A 94 2.16 10.49 -10.03
N LYS A 95 1.78 9.40 -10.69
CA LYS A 95 0.45 9.18 -11.25
C LYS A 95 -0.68 9.25 -10.21
N CYS A 96 -0.44 8.72 -9.01
CA CYS A 96 -1.39 8.82 -7.90
C CYS A 96 -1.58 10.27 -7.39
N ALA A 97 -0.54 11.10 -7.44
CA ALA A 97 -0.62 12.51 -7.07
C ALA A 97 -1.35 13.33 -8.14
N ILE A 98 -1.05 13.08 -9.44
CA ILE A 98 -1.72 13.73 -10.58
C ILE A 98 -3.24 13.50 -10.53
N ASN A 99 -3.66 12.27 -10.24
CA ASN A 99 -5.07 11.88 -10.23
C ASN A 99 -5.75 12.02 -8.85
N CYS A 100 -5.13 12.68 -7.89
CA CYS A 100 -5.74 12.89 -6.58
C CYS A 100 -6.68 14.10 -6.60
N PRO A 101 -8.01 13.91 -6.51
CA PRO A 101 -8.96 15.02 -6.62
C PRO A 101 -8.86 16.04 -5.49
N SER A 102 -8.29 15.64 -4.36
CA SER A 102 -8.07 16.51 -3.19
C SER A 102 -6.65 17.09 -3.12
N ASN A 103 -5.75 16.74 -4.04
CA ASN A 103 -4.31 17.05 -3.94
C ASN A 103 -3.70 16.66 -2.59
N ALA A 104 -4.16 15.54 -2.01
CA ALA A 104 -3.69 15.03 -0.73
C ALA A 104 -2.35 14.29 -0.81
N ILE A 105 -1.93 13.90 -2.02
CA ILE A 105 -0.70 13.14 -2.25
C ILE A 105 0.37 14.08 -2.79
N PRO A 106 1.53 14.22 -2.13
CA PRO A 106 2.56 15.17 -2.54
C PRO A 106 3.29 14.74 -3.82
N PHE A 107 3.70 15.71 -4.63
CA PHE A 107 4.52 15.51 -5.84
C PHE A 107 6.01 15.39 -5.55
N GLY A 108 6.50 16.07 -4.53
CA GLY A 108 7.92 16.21 -4.22
C GLY A 108 8.60 14.96 -3.68
N GLU A 109 9.77 15.16 -3.13
CA GLU A 109 10.55 14.13 -2.44
C GLU A 109 9.89 13.73 -1.11
N LYS A 110 10.43 12.69 -0.51
CA LYS A 110 10.04 12.29 0.84
C LYS A 110 10.48 13.34 1.85
N THR A 111 9.78 13.41 2.96
CA THR A 111 10.12 14.22 4.13
C THR A 111 10.26 13.33 5.34
N GLU A 112 11.11 13.71 6.27
CA GLU A 112 11.21 13.03 7.56
C GLU A 112 10.03 13.44 8.45
N VAL A 113 9.26 12.47 8.87
CA VAL A 113 8.14 12.66 9.78
C VAL A 113 8.25 11.68 10.94
N ARG A 114 8.52 12.19 12.13
CA ARG A 114 8.69 11.40 13.36
C ARG A 114 9.75 10.28 13.19
N GLY A 115 10.90 10.63 12.60
CA GLY A 115 12.00 9.69 12.38
C GLY A 115 11.82 8.73 11.22
N VAL A 116 10.76 8.89 10.38
CA VAL A 116 10.51 8.04 9.22
C VAL A 116 10.49 8.87 7.95
N GLU A 117 11.31 8.51 6.99
CA GLU A 117 11.36 9.13 5.67
C GLU A 117 10.23 8.61 4.77
N LYS A 118 9.25 9.46 4.48
CA LYS A 118 8.04 9.10 3.71
C LYS A 118 7.46 10.27 2.93
N TRP A 119 6.60 9.97 1.95
CA TRP A 119 5.69 10.96 1.38
C TRP A 119 4.54 11.20 2.36
N GLN A 120 4.51 12.40 2.93
CA GLN A 120 3.50 12.75 3.90
C GLN A 120 2.21 13.15 3.18
N LEU A 121 1.17 12.33 3.33
CA LEU A 121 -0.16 12.63 2.82
C LEU A 121 -0.87 13.66 3.70
N ASP A 122 -1.64 14.54 3.07
CA ASP A 122 -2.63 15.37 3.73
C ASP A 122 -3.91 14.56 3.95
N VAL A 123 -3.96 13.89 5.10
CA VAL A 123 -5.05 12.96 5.42
C VAL A 123 -6.39 13.69 5.61
N GLU A 124 -6.37 14.96 6.00
CA GLU A 124 -7.58 15.77 6.20
C GLU A 124 -8.24 16.07 4.86
N LYS A 125 -7.47 16.50 3.86
CA LYS A 125 -7.97 16.70 2.49
C LYS A 125 -8.50 15.40 1.90
N CYS A 126 -7.82 14.28 2.10
CA CYS A 126 -8.28 12.98 1.64
C CYS A 126 -9.63 12.61 2.28
N LEU A 127 -9.75 12.74 3.59
CA LEU A 127 -10.97 12.45 4.33
C LEU A 127 -12.13 13.38 3.94
N TYR A 128 -11.87 14.65 3.69
CA TYR A 128 -12.87 15.60 3.20
C TYR A 128 -13.46 15.12 1.86
N THR A 129 -12.62 14.66 0.95
CA THR A 129 -13.07 14.14 -0.35
C THR A 129 -13.96 12.89 -0.17
N TRP A 130 -13.66 12.00 0.77
CA TRP A 130 -14.55 10.87 1.09
C TRP A 130 -15.93 11.32 1.57
N ARG A 131 -15.98 12.37 2.37
CA ARG A 131 -17.25 12.95 2.82
C ARG A 131 -18.06 13.52 1.66
N VAL A 132 -17.40 14.20 0.73
CA VAL A 132 -18.05 14.76 -0.48
C VAL A 132 -18.57 13.66 -1.40
N PHE A 133 -17.81 12.59 -1.58
CA PHE A 133 -18.20 11.46 -2.44
C PHE A 133 -19.19 10.50 -1.76
N GLY A 134 -19.35 10.56 -0.45
CA GLY A 134 -20.16 9.63 0.33
C GLY A 134 -19.56 8.23 0.43
N THR A 135 -18.31 8.02 -0.01
CA THR A 135 -17.59 6.74 0.02
C THR A 135 -16.10 6.97 -0.04
N ASP A 136 -15.30 5.90 0.18
CA ASP A 136 -13.88 5.90 -0.07
C ASP A 136 -13.59 6.08 -1.58
N CYS A 137 -12.67 7.00 -1.89
CA CYS A 137 -12.38 7.40 -3.27
C CYS A 137 -11.61 6.30 -4.05
N GLY A 138 -10.49 5.82 -3.52
CA GLY A 138 -9.68 4.74 -4.11
C GLY A 138 -9.00 5.04 -5.46
N LEU A 139 -9.11 6.23 -6.03
CA LEU A 139 -8.53 6.61 -7.32
C LEU A 139 -7.01 6.41 -7.38
N CYS A 140 -6.30 6.79 -6.32
CA CYS A 140 -4.85 6.58 -6.22
C CYS A 140 -4.42 5.10 -6.35
N MET A 141 -5.27 4.17 -5.88
CA MET A 141 -5.05 2.74 -6.05
C MET A 141 -5.42 2.28 -7.47
N LYS A 142 -6.47 2.84 -8.06
CA LYS A 142 -6.92 2.52 -9.42
C LYS A 142 -5.86 2.85 -10.45
N VAL A 143 -5.31 4.08 -10.39
CA VAL A 143 -4.33 4.58 -11.37
C VAL A 143 -2.89 4.07 -11.15
N CYS A 144 -2.63 3.35 -10.09
CA CYS A 144 -1.30 2.87 -9.77
C CYS A 144 -0.84 1.79 -10.77
N PRO A 145 0.32 1.94 -11.44
CA PRO A 145 0.83 0.93 -12.38
C PRO A 145 1.02 -0.47 -11.77
N TYR A 146 1.26 -0.54 -10.46
CA TYR A 146 1.28 -1.83 -9.75
C TYR A 146 -0.11 -2.48 -9.59
N SER A 147 -1.20 -1.78 -9.91
CA SER A 147 -2.55 -2.33 -9.91
C SER A 147 -2.88 -3.15 -11.16
N HIS A 148 -2.04 -3.09 -12.20
CA HIS A 148 -2.22 -3.92 -13.39
C HIS A 148 -2.16 -5.42 -13.06
N PRO A 149 -2.87 -6.27 -13.82
CA PRO A 149 -2.90 -7.71 -13.56
C PRO A 149 -1.50 -8.33 -13.71
N PRO A 150 -1.21 -9.44 -13.01
CA PRO A 150 0.10 -10.10 -13.04
C PRO A 150 0.27 -10.95 -14.32
N THR A 151 0.15 -10.33 -15.50
CA THR A 151 0.45 -10.97 -16.79
C THR A 151 1.96 -11.07 -17.02
N LEU A 152 2.38 -11.85 -18.00
CA LEU A 152 3.79 -12.01 -18.36
C LEU A 152 4.44 -10.66 -18.67
N VAL A 153 3.76 -9.81 -19.44
CA VAL A 153 4.26 -8.47 -19.84
C VAL A 153 4.44 -7.58 -18.62
N HIS A 154 3.41 -7.44 -17.78
CA HIS A 154 3.51 -6.61 -16.56
C HIS A 154 4.56 -7.13 -15.59
N ASN A 155 4.72 -8.44 -15.47
CA ASN A 155 5.75 -9.03 -14.61
C ASN A 155 7.16 -8.79 -15.17
N LEU A 156 7.34 -8.81 -16.48
CA LEU A 156 8.61 -8.44 -17.14
C LEU A 156 8.95 -6.97 -16.88
N VAL A 157 7.98 -6.06 -17.09
CA VAL A 157 8.14 -4.63 -16.77
C VAL A 157 8.50 -4.43 -15.30
N ARG A 158 7.78 -5.05 -14.36
CA ARG A 158 8.09 -4.98 -12.92
C ARG A 158 9.50 -5.48 -12.59
N ARG A 159 10.03 -6.45 -13.34
CA ARG A 159 11.40 -6.94 -13.18
C ARG A 159 12.43 -5.95 -13.74
N ALA A 160 12.14 -5.32 -14.89
CA ALA A 160 13.01 -4.34 -15.52
C ALA A 160 13.15 -3.06 -14.70
N ILE A 161 12.05 -2.50 -14.19
CA ILE A 161 12.04 -1.26 -13.39
C ILE A 161 12.83 -1.37 -12.08
N ARG A 162 13.00 -2.58 -11.54
CA ARG A 162 13.83 -2.82 -10.35
C ARG A 162 15.31 -2.52 -10.58
N ARG A 163 15.80 -2.71 -11.82
CA ARG A 163 17.22 -2.72 -12.15
C ARG A 163 17.70 -1.45 -12.84
N SER A 164 16.82 -0.72 -13.52
CA SER A 164 17.21 0.37 -14.39
C SER A 164 16.36 1.62 -14.21
N PRO A 165 16.96 2.80 -13.95
CA PRO A 165 16.27 4.09 -13.95
C PRO A 165 15.62 4.41 -15.31
N PHE A 166 16.29 4.06 -16.41
CA PHE A 166 15.76 4.21 -17.77
C PHE A 166 14.49 3.37 -17.97
N ALA A 167 14.49 2.10 -17.49
CA ALA A 167 13.30 1.26 -17.55
C ALA A 167 12.14 1.84 -16.71
N ARG A 168 12.41 2.51 -15.59
CA ARG A 168 11.38 3.20 -14.79
C ARG A 168 10.75 4.34 -15.58
N TRP A 169 11.58 5.19 -16.18
CA TRP A 169 11.11 6.29 -17.01
C TRP A 169 10.27 5.79 -18.21
N LEU A 170 10.76 4.78 -18.92
CA LEU A 170 10.05 4.20 -20.06
C LEU A 170 8.72 3.55 -19.62
N ALA A 171 8.70 2.84 -18.50
CA ALA A 171 7.50 2.19 -17.98
C ALA A 171 6.41 3.20 -17.62
N VAL A 172 6.76 4.36 -17.03
CA VAL A 172 5.80 5.43 -16.74
C VAL A 172 5.21 5.98 -18.05
N ARG A 173 6.04 6.23 -19.08
CA ARG A 173 5.59 6.73 -20.38
C ARG A 173 4.70 5.73 -21.11
N ALA A 174 5.08 4.46 -21.09
CA ALA A 174 4.28 3.39 -21.67
C ALA A 174 2.93 3.25 -20.94
N ASP A 175 2.95 3.32 -19.61
CA ASP A 175 1.71 3.28 -18.80
C ASP A 175 0.80 4.47 -19.12
N ASP A 176 1.34 5.67 -19.27
CA ASP A 176 0.58 6.86 -19.67
C ASP A 176 -0.02 6.72 -21.07
N LEU A 177 0.71 6.11 -22.01
CA LEU A 177 0.25 5.90 -23.40
C LEU A 177 -0.86 4.85 -23.48
N PHE A 178 -0.71 3.71 -22.79
CA PHE A 178 -1.64 2.59 -22.91
C PHE A 178 -2.84 2.68 -21.97
N TYR A 179 -2.69 3.33 -20.83
CA TYR A 179 -3.72 3.41 -19.78
C TYR A 179 -4.18 4.83 -19.47
N GLY A 180 -3.61 5.83 -20.14
CA GLY A 180 -3.87 7.24 -19.90
C GLY A 180 -3.11 7.79 -18.68
N ARG A 181 -2.74 9.06 -18.77
CA ARG A 181 -2.08 9.78 -17.65
C ARG A 181 -3.12 10.25 -16.64
N ASP A 182 -4.14 10.92 -17.15
CA ASP A 182 -5.26 11.47 -16.39
C ASP A 182 -6.46 10.54 -16.56
N GLN A 183 -6.90 9.90 -15.48
CA GLN A 183 -7.97 8.90 -15.50
C GLN A 183 -9.23 9.34 -14.72
N VAL A 184 -9.28 10.64 -14.39
CA VAL A 184 -10.38 11.28 -13.63
C VAL A 184 -10.96 12.40 -14.46
#